data_5a66b74a2419ed752c872ddb6341e5bf
#
_entry.id   5a66b74a2419ed752c872ddb6341e5bf
#
_cell.length_a   1.000
_cell.length_b   1.000
_cell.length_c   1.000
_cell.angle_alpha   90.00
_cell.angle_beta   90.00
_cell.angle_gamma   90.00
#
_symmetry.space_group_name_H-M   'P 1'
#
loop_
_entity.id
_entity.type
_entity.pdbx_description
1 polymer ?
#
loop_
_entity_poly.entity_id
_entity_poly.type
_entity_poly.pdbx_seq_one_letter_code
_entity_poly.pdbx_strand_id
1 'polypeptide(L)'
;MKRVRASPPGRFPSILPNFAAFIPGLAGRWATGWTGGENTGGGNRRHLLFLPGFDHMASVASSVSHALSETNGILRLAPAWVPRSFLQPGRRLKLHPADYYFLGTHRGGIDERWFASTTRATNEGAPEDEGLSYVVVNGKKAFTLRDAVEELKDELVGKSIWKKYERWPVYSKFFDNMGPIPHHMHQSDKQAKLTGQEGKPESYYFPPQMNQIGNNFPYTFMGLEPGTTKQDIIDCLDRWNDGDNGILNYSKAYRLQPGTGWLIPPCVLHAPGSLVTYEPQWGSDVFAMYQSMVEGRAVPRSLLTKDFPKEKHNNNKYLVDALDWDGNVDPNFKDNHFLAPIPVAKTEKEGWVDRWIVYGKVGGKQLFTAKELTVQPGKKCVIKDGGAYGWITVQGRGKIGNVDLQTPVMIRHWEITEDEVFVTAKRAAEGVEIVNTGTEPLVGLRYFGPDAQPNAPAVGDYRK
;
A
#
# COMPACT_ATOMS: atom_id res chain seq x y z
N MET A 1 37.23 15.78 47.73
CA MET A 1 36.00 15.40 47.04
C MET A 1 34.81 15.82 47.88
N LYS A 2 34.18 16.97 47.57
CA LYS A 2 33.00 17.45 48.28
C LYS A 2 31.74 17.01 47.53
N ARG A 3 30.85 16.30 48.23
CA ARG A 3 29.53 15.90 47.72
C ARG A 3 28.65 17.16 47.62
N VAL A 4 28.13 17.45 46.40
CA VAL A 4 27.07 18.44 46.21
C VAL A 4 25.74 17.73 46.39
N ARG A 5 24.90 18.23 47.28
CA ARG A 5 23.49 17.76 47.47
C ARG A 5 22.64 18.43 46.43
N ALA A 6 21.84 17.64 45.67
CA ALA A 6 20.81 18.16 44.79
C ALA A 6 19.57 18.56 45.58
N SER A 7 19.01 19.72 45.25
CA SER A 7 17.74 20.23 45.79
C SER A 7 16.54 19.63 45.00
N PRO A 8 15.37 19.47 45.65
CA PRO A 8 14.19 18.89 44.95
C PRO A 8 13.56 19.87 43.97
N PRO A 9 12.89 19.39 42.89
CA PRO A 9 12.29 20.24 41.88
C PRO A 9 11.03 20.95 42.41
N GLY A 10 10.97 22.27 42.17
CA GLY A 10 9.83 23.11 42.50
C GLY A 10 8.60 22.79 41.62
N ARG A 11 7.42 22.84 42.21
CA ARG A 11 6.12 22.72 41.52
C ARG A 11 5.90 23.93 40.63
N PHE A 12 5.62 23.70 39.34
CA PHE A 12 5.07 24.71 38.43
C PHE A 12 3.57 24.86 38.63
N PRO A 13 3.02 26.08 38.61
CA PRO A 13 1.57 26.28 38.68
C PRO A 13 0.93 25.95 37.30
N SER A 14 -0.14 25.19 37.33
CA SER A 14 -1.01 24.89 36.20
C SER A 14 -1.81 26.13 35.80
N ILE A 15 -1.52 26.68 34.63
CA ILE A 15 -2.38 27.68 33.99
C ILE A 15 -3.11 26.97 32.85
N LEU A 16 -4.35 26.59 33.08
CA LEU A 16 -5.32 26.27 32.07
C LEU A 16 -6.11 27.53 31.73
N PRO A 17 -6.20 27.99 30.50
CA PRO A 17 -7.22 28.97 30.11
C PRO A 17 -8.52 28.24 29.76
N ASN A 18 -9.55 28.55 30.51
CA ASN A 18 -10.95 28.29 30.17
C ASN A 18 -11.30 29.03 28.86
N PHE A 19 -11.60 28.31 27.80
CA PHE A 19 -12.36 28.81 26.65
C PHE A 19 -13.74 28.15 26.65
N ALA A 20 -14.65 28.73 27.38
CA ALA A 20 -16.09 28.58 27.17
C ALA A 20 -16.64 30.00 27.03
N ALA A 21 -17.14 30.34 25.88
CA ALA A 21 -18.35 31.09 25.65
C ALA A 21 -18.34 31.92 24.36
N PHE A 22 -19.50 31.89 23.74
CA PHE A 22 -20.07 32.79 22.72
C PHE A 22 -19.91 32.38 21.23
N ILE A 23 -20.97 31.72 20.75
CA ILE A 23 -21.72 32.15 19.57
C ILE A 23 -23.19 31.75 19.76
N PRO A 24 -24.16 32.69 19.86
CA PRO A 24 -25.59 32.42 19.75
C PRO A 24 -26.08 32.63 18.32
N GLY A 25 -26.94 31.70 17.85
CA GLY A 25 -27.97 32.01 16.88
C GLY A 25 -27.70 31.66 15.43
N LEU A 26 -28.20 30.50 15.01
CA LEU A 26 -28.91 30.33 13.71
C LEU A 26 -29.70 29.00 13.79
N ALA A 27 -30.88 29.08 14.46
CA ALA A 27 -31.92 28.08 14.31
C ALA A 27 -32.78 28.49 13.10
N GLY A 28 -32.70 27.72 12.04
CA GLY A 28 -33.48 27.86 10.83
C GLY A 28 -34.08 26.52 10.43
N ARG A 29 -35.30 26.33 10.78
CA ARG A 29 -36.29 25.31 10.45
C ARG A 29 -36.14 24.67 9.07
N TRP A 30 -36.10 23.34 9.04
CA TRP A 30 -36.68 22.52 7.99
C TRP A 30 -37.49 21.41 8.64
N ALA A 31 -38.82 21.62 8.65
CA ALA A 31 -39.81 20.61 8.98
C ALA A 31 -40.80 20.54 7.85
N THR A 32 -41.36 19.34 7.67
CA THR A 32 -42.53 18.95 6.90
C THR A 32 -42.27 18.69 5.41
N GLY A 33 -42.73 17.61 4.84
CA GLY A 33 -43.72 16.63 5.23
C GLY A 33 -43.84 15.61 4.11
N TRP A 34 -43.95 14.34 4.47
CA TRP A 34 -44.44 13.33 3.53
C TRP A 34 -45.65 12.65 4.15
N THR A 35 -46.80 12.91 3.58
CA THR A 35 -48.07 12.22 3.84
C THR A 35 -48.16 11.00 2.92
N GLY A 36 -48.61 9.90 3.48
CA GLY A 36 -48.82 8.65 2.80
C GLY A 36 -49.91 8.68 1.74
N GLY A 37 -49.75 7.81 0.78
CA GLY A 37 -50.77 7.44 -0.20
C GLY A 37 -50.73 5.93 -0.40
N GLU A 38 -51.70 5.25 0.20
CA GLU A 38 -52.01 3.87 -0.13
C GLU A 38 -52.55 3.77 -1.54
N ASN A 39 -52.04 2.82 -2.32
CA ASN A 39 -52.75 2.39 -3.51
C ASN A 39 -52.65 0.88 -3.67
N THR A 40 -53.78 0.22 -3.43
CA THR A 40 -54.06 -1.18 -3.68
C THR A 40 -54.23 -1.42 -5.18
N GLY A 41 -53.53 -2.40 -5.74
CA GLY A 41 -53.76 -2.81 -7.12
C GLY A 41 -52.99 -4.10 -7.43
N GLY A 42 -53.66 -5.24 -7.34
CA GLY A 42 -53.13 -6.53 -7.67
C GLY A 42 -52.80 -6.70 -9.16
N GLY A 43 -51.67 -7.27 -9.44
CA GLY A 43 -51.23 -7.67 -10.77
C GLY A 43 -50.16 -8.73 -10.70
N ASN A 44 -50.58 -9.97 -10.95
CA ASN A 44 -49.72 -11.17 -11.08
C ASN A 44 -48.68 -10.93 -12.17
N ARG A 45 -47.43 -10.59 -11.79
CA ARG A 45 -46.27 -10.67 -12.68
C ARG A 45 -45.39 -11.82 -12.25
N ARG A 46 -45.31 -12.82 -13.10
CA ARG A 46 -44.35 -13.92 -13.02
C ARG A 46 -42.95 -13.29 -13.01
N HIS A 47 -42.24 -13.40 -11.90
CA HIS A 47 -40.81 -13.10 -11.84
C HIS A 47 -40.10 -14.17 -12.67
N LEU A 48 -39.66 -13.80 -13.85
CA LEU A 48 -38.56 -14.46 -14.53
C LEU A 48 -37.31 -14.18 -13.69
N LEU A 49 -36.81 -15.21 -13.03
CA LEU A 49 -35.46 -15.22 -12.47
C LEU A 49 -34.47 -15.08 -13.63
N PHE A 50 -33.99 -13.85 -13.89
CA PHE A 50 -32.79 -13.65 -14.65
C PHE A 50 -31.62 -14.15 -13.80
N LEU A 51 -30.94 -15.20 -14.27
CA LEU A 51 -29.63 -15.62 -13.78
C LEU A 51 -28.61 -14.65 -14.40
N PRO A 52 -27.94 -13.77 -13.62
CA PRO A 52 -27.00 -12.79 -14.16
C PRO A 52 -25.60 -13.39 -14.26
N GLY A 53 -25.38 -14.39 -15.08
CA GLY A 53 -24.06 -15.01 -15.15
C GLY A 53 -23.43 -14.93 -16.55
N PHE A 54 -24.17 -15.27 -17.58
CA PHE A 54 -23.60 -15.43 -18.93
C PHE A 54 -23.48 -14.12 -19.73
N ASP A 55 -24.43 -13.21 -19.62
CA ASP A 55 -24.39 -11.92 -20.34
C ASP A 55 -23.34 -10.95 -19.79
N HIS A 56 -23.04 -11.05 -18.49
CA HIS A 56 -22.03 -10.16 -17.85
C HIS A 56 -20.61 -10.54 -18.30
N MET A 57 -20.26 -11.83 -18.34
CA MET A 57 -18.91 -12.27 -18.75
C MET A 57 -18.62 -12.04 -20.23
N ALA A 58 -19.59 -12.28 -21.12
CA ALA A 58 -19.46 -11.95 -22.55
C ALA A 58 -19.27 -10.42 -22.79
N SER A 59 -19.86 -9.61 -21.94
CA SER A 59 -19.68 -8.14 -21.93
C SER A 59 -18.29 -7.71 -21.43
N VAL A 60 -17.72 -8.36 -20.40
CA VAL A 60 -16.39 -8.06 -19.87
C VAL A 60 -15.32 -8.41 -20.90
N ALA A 61 -15.31 -9.63 -21.46
CA ALA A 61 -14.34 -10.06 -22.45
C ALA A 61 -14.23 -9.10 -23.64
N SER A 62 -15.38 -8.74 -24.24
CA SER A 62 -15.42 -7.81 -25.36
C SER A 62 -14.92 -6.42 -24.99
N SER A 63 -15.25 -5.94 -23.80
CA SER A 63 -14.84 -4.63 -23.31
C SER A 63 -13.33 -4.56 -22.99
N VAL A 64 -12.77 -5.63 -22.42
CA VAL A 64 -11.32 -5.75 -22.15
C VAL A 64 -10.55 -5.81 -23.46
N SER A 65 -10.98 -6.67 -24.39
CA SER A 65 -10.32 -6.81 -25.69
C SER A 65 -10.36 -5.49 -26.49
N HIS A 66 -11.46 -4.77 -26.43
CA HIS A 66 -11.59 -3.44 -27.03
C HIS A 66 -10.62 -2.44 -26.39
N ALA A 67 -10.61 -2.33 -25.06
CA ALA A 67 -9.70 -1.43 -24.34
C ALA A 67 -8.22 -1.72 -24.67
N LEU A 68 -7.83 -2.99 -24.74
CA LEU A 68 -6.47 -3.39 -25.08
C LEU A 68 -6.11 -3.07 -26.53
N SER A 69 -7.06 -3.22 -27.48
CA SER A 69 -6.82 -2.91 -28.90
C SER A 69 -6.61 -1.41 -29.13
N GLU A 70 -7.42 -0.56 -28.48
CA GLU A 70 -7.30 0.89 -28.57
C GLU A 70 -5.99 1.42 -27.98
N THR A 71 -5.51 0.81 -26.92
CA THR A 71 -4.32 1.27 -26.17
C THR A 71 -3.08 0.43 -26.41
N ASN A 72 -3.16 -0.53 -27.34
CA ASN A 72 -2.05 -1.43 -27.67
C ASN A 72 -1.45 -2.12 -26.45
N GLY A 73 -2.31 -2.75 -25.62
CA GLY A 73 -1.91 -3.56 -24.47
C GLY A 73 -1.64 -2.79 -23.18
N ILE A 74 -2.17 -1.57 -23.04
CA ILE A 74 -2.05 -0.74 -21.85
C ILE A 74 -3.45 -0.41 -21.33
N LEU A 75 -3.77 -0.81 -20.09
CA LEU A 75 -5.06 -0.51 -19.46
C LEU A 75 -4.94 0.71 -18.54
N ARG A 76 -5.79 1.71 -18.70
CA ARG A 76 -5.92 2.81 -17.73
C ARG A 76 -6.68 2.32 -16.51
N LEU A 77 -6.21 2.74 -15.32
CA LEU A 77 -6.82 2.36 -14.05
C LEU A 77 -7.32 3.60 -13.30
N ALA A 78 -8.40 3.42 -12.54
CA ALA A 78 -8.93 4.44 -11.66
C ALA A 78 -8.35 4.27 -10.25
N PRO A 79 -8.20 5.37 -9.47
CA PRO A 79 -7.73 5.30 -8.09
C PRO A 79 -8.55 4.34 -7.23
N ALA A 80 -7.88 3.44 -6.51
CA ALA A 80 -8.46 2.55 -5.50
C ALA A 80 -8.03 3.04 -4.11
N TRP A 81 -8.98 3.57 -3.34
CA TRP A 81 -8.75 4.16 -2.03
C TRP A 81 -9.10 3.18 -0.92
N VAL A 82 -8.22 3.06 0.08
CA VAL A 82 -8.43 2.16 1.22
C VAL A 82 -8.19 2.93 2.53
N PRO A 83 -9.17 2.95 3.46
CA PRO A 83 -9.02 3.52 4.79
C PRO A 83 -8.48 2.46 5.76
N ARG A 84 -7.85 2.91 6.85
CA ARG A 84 -7.51 2.05 8.00
C ARG A 84 -8.05 2.67 9.28
N SER A 85 -8.94 1.97 9.98
CA SER A 85 -9.63 2.49 11.17
C SER A 85 -8.70 2.81 12.35
N PHE A 86 -7.54 2.18 12.40
CA PHE A 86 -6.54 2.33 13.47
C PHE A 86 -5.45 3.36 13.17
N LEU A 87 -5.49 4.03 12.00
CA LEU A 87 -4.49 5.01 11.57
C LEU A 87 -5.08 6.41 11.38
N GLN A 88 -4.19 7.42 11.35
CA GLN A 88 -4.53 8.76 10.89
C GLN A 88 -3.81 9.04 9.57
N PRO A 89 -4.55 9.51 8.54
CA PRO A 89 -3.97 9.80 7.24
C PRO A 89 -2.95 10.95 7.32
N GLY A 90 -1.81 10.78 6.67
CA GLY A 90 -0.76 11.79 6.58
C GLY A 90 -1.10 12.96 5.67
N ARG A 91 -2.12 12.83 4.82
CA ARG A 91 -2.67 13.85 3.91
C ARG A 91 -1.74 14.26 2.77
N ARG A 92 -0.86 13.33 2.33
CA ARG A 92 0.08 13.55 1.23
C ARG A 92 -0.25 12.74 -0.04
N LEU A 93 -1.31 11.92 -0.03
CA LEU A 93 -1.76 11.13 -1.19
C LEU A 93 -2.46 11.96 -2.27
N LYS A 94 -2.39 13.29 -2.18
CA LYS A 94 -3.07 14.23 -3.10
C LYS A 94 -4.61 14.14 -3.08
N LEU A 95 -5.21 13.39 -2.17
CA LEU A 95 -6.66 13.36 -1.97
C LEU A 95 -7.14 14.70 -1.41
N HIS A 96 -8.27 15.19 -1.93
CA HIS A 96 -8.86 16.45 -1.47
C HIS A 96 -9.15 16.39 0.04
N PRO A 97 -8.84 17.44 0.83
CA PRO A 97 -9.02 17.41 2.28
C PRO A 97 -10.42 17.04 2.77
N ALA A 98 -11.46 17.40 2.04
CA ALA A 98 -12.85 17.06 2.36
C ALA A 98 -13.19 15.57 2.16
N ASP A 99 -12.34 14.80 1.47
CA ASP A 99 -12.64 13.43 1.07
C ASP A 99 -11.92 12.38 1.93
N TYR A 100 -11.03 12.77 2.86
CA TYR A 100 -10.29 11.79 3.68
C TYR A 100 -11.19 10.85 4.48
N TYR A 101 -12.38 11.27 4.85
CA TYR A 101 -13.35 10.46 5.58
C TYR A 101 -14.59 10.13 4.75
N PHE A 102 -14.47 10.15 3.42
CA PHE A 102 -15.58 9.90 2.49
C PHE A 102 -16.21 8.51 2.68
N LEU A 103 -15.42 7.51 3.06
CA LEU A 103 -15.89 6.15 3.30
C LEU A 103 -16.52 5.95 4.69
N GLY A 104 -16.65 7.01 5.49
CA GLY A 104 -17.24 7.00 6.83
C GLY A 104 -16.19 7.12 7.94
N THR A 105 -16.48 7.95 8.94
CA THR A 105 -15.55 8.22 10.05
C THR A 105 -15.22 6.99 10.88
N HIS A 106 -16.16 6.05 11.01
CA HIS A 106 -15.97 4.78 11.72
C HIS A 106 -14.98 3.84 11.02
N ARG A 107 -14.75 4.03 9.73
CA ARG A 107 -13.80 3.26 8.95
C ARG A 107 -12.37 3.83 8.97
N GLY A 108 -12.19 4.97 9.61
CA GLY A 108 -10.94 5.73 9.61
C GLY A 108 -10.78 6.63 8.40
N GLY A 109 -9.68 7.35 8.34
CA GLY A 109 -9.34 8.17 7.18
C GLY A 109 -8.70 7.34 6.07
N ILE A 110 -8.81 7.82 4.84
CA ILE A 110 -8.14 7.22 3.69
C ILE A 110 -6.64 7.54 3.80
N ASP A 111 -5.85 6.54 4.00
CA ASP A 111 -4.39 6.59 4.16
C ASP A 111 -3.64 5.71 3.16
N GLU A 112 -4.36 4.93 2.35
CA GLU A 112 -3.77 4.10 1.32
C GLU A 112 -4.41 4.35 -0.07
N ARG A 113 -3.59 4.29 -1.13
CA ARG A 113 -4.01 4.19 -2.52
C ARG A 113 -3.34 2.98 -3.15
N TRP A 114 -4.15 2.01 -3.58
CA TRP A 114 -3.67 0.75 -4.16
C TRP A 114 -3.58 0.84 -5.68
N PHE A 115 -2.55 0.23 -6.27
CA PHE A 115 -2.22 0.31 -7.69
C PHE A 115 -2.24 -1.07 -8.34
N ALA A 116 -2.93 -1.17 -9.46
CA ALA A 116 -3.10 -2.36 -10.28
C ALA A 116 -3.39 -3.61 -9.41
N SER A 117 -4.27 -3.42 -8.42
CA SER A 117 -4.60 -4.43 -7.43
C SER A 117 -5.75 -5.32 -7.90
N THR A 118 -5.55 -6.62 -7.75
CA THR A 118 -6.59 -7.66 -7.83
C THR A 118 -6.91 -8.25 -6.46
N THR A 119 -6.35 -7.66 -5.39
CA THR A 119 -6.49 -8.10 -4.00
C THR A 119 -7.54 -7.25 -3.30
N ARG A 120 -8.48 -7.90 -2.60
CA ARG A 120 -9.47 -7.23 -1.76
C ARG A 120 -8.84 -6.83 -0.42
N ALA A 121 -9.15 -5.63 0.05
CA ALA A 121 -8.78 -5.20 1.40
C ALA A 121 -9.61 -5.94 2.47
N THR A 122 -8.97 -6.32 3.58
CA THR A 122 -9.60 -7.11 4.66
C THR A 122 -10.07 -6.24 5.83
N ASN A 123 -10.58 -5.05 5.55
CA ASN A 123 -11.15 -4.17 6.56
C ASN A 123 -12.53 -4.64 7.01
N GLU A 124 -12.86 -4.43 8.27
CA GLU A 124 -14.21 -4.68 8.79
C GLU A 124 -15.22 -3.75 8.10
N GLY A 125 -16.33 -4.33 7.63
CA GLY A 125 -17.38 -3.59 6.93
C GLY A 125 -16.97 -3.05 5.54
N ALA A 126 -15.88 -3.55 4.96
CA ALA A 126 -15.46 -3.20 3.61
C ALA A 126 -16.43 -3.73 2.55
N PRO A 127 -16.73 -2.95 1.49
CA PRO A 127 -17.41 -3.48 0.31
C PRO A 127 -16.58 -4.55 -0.38
N GLU A 128 -17.21 -5.35 -1.22
CA GLU A 128 -16.56 -6.50 -1.89
C GLU A 128 -15.45 -6.09 -2.86
N ASP A 129 -15.50 -4.88 -3.37
CA ASP A 129 -14.55 -4.32 -4.34
C ASP A 129 -13.50 -3.39 -3.71
N GLU A 130 -13.47 -3.21 -2.38
CA GLU A 130 -12.47 -2.38 -1.74
C GLU A 130 -11.05 -2.92 -1.99
N GLY A 131 -10.16 -2.04 -2.46
CA GLY A 131 -8.79 -2.39 -2.83
C GLY A 131 -8.64 -2.92 -4.26
N LEU A 132 -9.73 -3.21 -4.99
CA LEU A 132 -9.64 -3.60 -6.39
C LEU A 132 -9.47 -2.38 -7.30
N SER A 133 -8.51 -2.44 -8.21
CA SER A 133 -8.36 -1.43 -9.27
C SER A 133 -9.39 -1.64 -10.36
N TYR A 134 -10.07 -0.57 -10.76
CA TYR A 134 -11.02 -0.57 -11.88
C TYR A 134 -10.34 -0.15 -13.18
N VAL A 135 -10.60 -0.89 -14.24
CA VAL A 135 -10.22 -0.50 -15.60
C VAL A 135 -11.15 0.61 -16.11
N VAL A 136 -10.55 1.62 -16.72
CA VAL A 136 -11.25 2.78 -17.28
C VAL A 136 -11.48 2.57 -18.78
N VAL A 137 -12.75 2.59 -19.19
CA VAL A 137 -13.16 2.54 -20.59
C VAL A 137 -14.08 3.73 -20.87
N ASN A 138 -13.80 4.49 -21.91
CA ASN A 138 -14.57 5.68 -22.28
C ASN A 138 -14.76 6.67 -21.10
N GLY A 139 -13.70 6.87 -20.30
CA GLY A 139 -13.71 7.78 -19.16
C GLY A 139 -14.53 7.32 -17.95
N LYS A 140 -14.93 6.05 -17.87
CA LYS A 140 -15.72 5.48 -16.77
C LYS A 140 -15.08 4.22 -16.23
N LYS A 141 -15.27 3.93 -14.93
CA LYS A 141 -14.98 2.63 -14.32
C LYS A 141 -15.88 1.58 -14.95
N ALA A 142 -15.30 0.57 -15.61
CA ALA A 142 -16.07 -0.43 -16.35
C ALA A 142 -16.13 -1.79 -15.63
N PHE A 143 -14.99 -2.37 -15.30
CA PHE A 143 -14.84 -3.67 -14.62
C PHE A 143 -13.52 -3.64 -13.82
N THR A 144 -13.33 -4.60 -12.92
CA THR A 144 -12.10 -4.65 -12.13
C THR A 144 -10.94 -5.24 -12.93
N LEU A 145 -9.71 -4.89 -12.56
CA LEU A 145 -8.52 -5.57 -13.12
C LEU A 145 -8.55 -7.07 -12.81
N ARG A 146 -9.18 -7.50 -11.71
CA ARG A 146 -9.39 -8.92 -11.39
C ARG A 146 -10.23 -9.60 -12.47
N ASP A 147 -11.37 -9.02 -12.83
CA ASP A 147 -12.23 -9.55 -13.88
C ASP A 147 -11.48 -9.65 -15.22
N ALA A 148 -10.67 -8.63 -15.55
CA ALA A 148 -9.85 -8.63 -16.75
C ALA A 148 -8.79 -9.76 -16.74
N VAL A 149 -8.15 -10.01 -15.59
CA VAL A 149 -7.14 -11.07 -15.42
C VAL A 149 -7.80 -12.46 -15.49
N GLU A 150 -8.96 -12.64 -14.89
CA GLU A 150 -9.71 -13.90 -14.94
C GLU A 150 -10.19 -14.24 -16.35
N GLU A 151 -10.54 -13.24 -17.13
CA GLU A 151 -11.00 -13.38 -18.51
C GLU A 151 -9.86 -13.64 -19.50
N LEU A 152 -8.84 -12.80 -19.49
CA LEU A 152 -7.74 -12.83 -20.48
C LEU A 152 -6.52 -13.64 -20.03
N LYS A 153 -6.45 -14.01 -18.77
CA LYS A 153 -5.49 -15.00 -18.24
C LYS A 153 -4.05 -14.65 -18.63
N ASP A 154 -3.39 -15.59 -19.30
CA ASP A 154 -2.00 -15.46 -19.72
C ASP A 154 -1.78 -14.39 -20.80
N GLU A 155 -2.79 -13.96 -21.53
CA GLU A 155 -2.70 -12.83 -22.47
C GLU A 155 -2.41 -11.52 -21.72
N LEU A 156 -2.96 -11.37 -20.51
CA LEU A 156 -2.76 -10.18 -19.72
C LEU A 156 -1.48 -10.24 -18.87
N VAL A 157 -1.35 -11.29 -18.04
CA VAL A 157 -0.28 -11.38 -17.03
C VAL A 157 0.95 -12.18 -17.49
N GLY A 158 0.84 -12.89 -18.61
CA GLY A 158 1.90 -13.73 -19.16
C GLY A 158 1.80 -15.20 -18.69
N LYS A 159 2.28 -16.11 -19.57
CA LYS A 159 2.14 -17.57 -19.39
C LYS A 159 2.73 -18.10 -18.09
N SER A 160 3.89 -17.60 -17.66
CA SER A 160 4.57 -18.07 -16.46
C SER A 160 3.78 -17.73 -15.20
N ILE A 161 3.23 -16.53 -15.11
CA ILE A 161 2.40 -16.07 -13.98
C ILE A 161 1.09 -16.84 -13.95
N TRP A 162 0.37 -16.89 -15.07
CA TRP A 162 -0.91 -17.58 -15.12
C TRP A 162 -0.79 -19.08 -14.79
N LYS A 163 0.16 -19.78 -15.40
CA LYS A 163 0.38 -21.21 -15.15
C LYS A 163 0.66 -21.53 -13.67
N LYS A 164 1.29 -20.60 -12.94
CA LYS A 164 1.74 -20.87 -11.56
C LYS A 164 0.76 -20.36 -10.51
N TYR A 165 0.08 -19.27 -10.77
CA TYR A 165 -0.71 -18.55 -9.76
C TYR A 165 -2.19 -18.41 -10.14
N GLU A 166 -2.56 -18.57 -11.41
CA GLU A 166 -3.91 -18.41 -11.96
C GLU A 166 -4.56 -17.07 -11.59
N ARG A 167 -3.72 -16.04 -11.33
CA ARG A 167 -4.10 -14.67 -10.94
C ARG A 167 -2.93 -13.71 -11.13
N TRP A 168 -3.16 -12.42 -10.98
CA TRP A 168 -2.10 -11.43 -10.74
C TRP A 168 -1.76 -11.43 -9.24
N PRO A 169 -0.56 -11.96 -8.83
CA PRO A 169 -0.31 -12.29 -7.43
C PRO A 169 0.31 -11.16 -6.61
N VAL A 170 0.49 -9.96 -7.18
CA VAL A 170 1.16 -8.84 -6.55
C VAL A 170 0.38 -7.54 -6.77
N TYR A 171 0.58 -6.56 -5.92
CA TYR A 171 0.16 -5.19 -6.14
C TYR A 171 1.14 -4.23 -5.48
N SER A 172 0.97 -2.93 -5.71
CA SER A 172 1.66 -1.92 -4.94
C SER A 172 0.67 -0.92 -4.40
N LYS A 173 1.09 -0.13 -3.42
CA LYS A 173 0.28 0.95 -2.87
C LYS A 173 1.15 2.12 -2.46
N PHE A 174 0.55 3.29 -2.35
CA PHE A 174 1.03 4.29 -1.41
C PHE A 174 0.30 4.11 -0.10
N PHE A 175 1.04 4.16 1.01
CA PHE A 175 0.43 4.48 2.29
C PHE A 175 1.08 5.71 2.91
N ASP A 176 0.27 6.45 3.64
CA ASP A 176 0.63 7.76 4.16
C ASP A 176 -0.01 8.00 5.52
N ASN A 177 0.75 7.75 6.57
CA ASN A 177 0.30 7.92 7.95
C ASN A 177 0.88 9.20 8.54
N MET A 178 0.20 9.77 9.53
CA MET A 178 0.67 10.94 10.24
C MET A 178 1.96 10.66 11.03
N GLY A 179 2.12 9.42 11.51
CA GLY A 179 3.31 8.89 12.17
C GLY A 179 3.53 7.43 11.83
N PRO A 180 4.40 6.71 12.55
CA PRO A 180 4.56 5.28 12.35
C PRO A 180 3.25 4.54 12.63
N ILE A 181 2.99 3.47 11.87
CA ILE A 181 1.90 2.56 12.20
C ILE A 181 2.32 1.64 13.36
N PRO A 182 1.38 0.93 14.03
CA PRO A 182 1.74 0.01 15.10
C PRO A 182 2.83 -0.98 14.65
N HIS A 183 3.78 -1.27 15.53
CA HIS A 183 4.80 -2.29 15.29
C HIS A 183 4.14 -3.64 15.06
N HIS A 184 4.32 -4.22 13.87
CA HIS A 184 3.57 -5.38 13.41
C HIS A 184 4.44 -6.32 12.58
N MET A 185 3.91 -7.49 12.26
CA MET A 185 4.47 -8.40 11.29
C MET A 185 3.40 -8.93 10.36
N HIS A 186 3.81 -9.46 9.23
CA HIS A 186 2.97 -10.23 8.33
C HIS A 186 3.29 -11.72 8.44
N GLN A 187 2.26 -12.58 8.41
CA GLN A 187 2.41 -14.02 8.50
C GLN A 187 3.19 -14.58 7.30
N SER A 188 4.00 -15.62 7.54
CA SER A 188 4.55 -16.46 6.49
C SER A 188 3.46 -17.32 5.84
N ASP A 189 3.73 -17.89 4.64
CA ASP A 189 2.81 -18.83 3.99
C ASP A 189 2.41 -19.99 4.90
N LYS A 190 3.35 -20.50 5.69
CA LYS A 190 3.07 -21.60 6.64
C LYS A 190 2.06 -21.20 7.71
N GLN A 191 2.14 -19.98 8.21
CA GLN A 191 1.23 -19.48 9.25
C GLN A 191 -0.12 -19.06 8.66
N ALA A 192 -0.11 -18.29 7.57
CA ALA A 192 -1.31 -17.80 6.92
C ALA A 192 -2.23 -18.93 6.42
N LYS A 193 -1.68 -20.05 5.96
CA LYS A 193 -2.44 -21.25 5.58
C LYS A 193 -3.30 -21.82 6.72
N LEU A 194 -2.93 -21.60 7.98
CA LEU A 194 -3.74 -22.05 9.13
C LEU A 194 -5.09 -21.32 9.22
N THR A 195 -5.20 -20.17 8.59
CA THR A 195 -6.42 -19.36 8.50
C THR A 195 -6.95 -19.25 7.06
N GLY A 196 -6.47 -20.13 6.14
CA GLY A 196 -6.91 -20.16 4.74
C GLY A 196 -6.41 -18.98 3.90
N GLN A 197 -5.33 -18.35 4.32
CA GLN A 197 -4.75 -17.15 3.67
C GLN A 197 -3.34 -17.44 3.14
N GLU A 198 -2.74 -16.46 2.47
CA GLU A 198 -1.34 -16.47 2.00
C GLU A 198 -0.49 -15.53 2.85
N GLY A 199 0.80 -15.82 2.95
CA GLY A 199 1.76 -14.95 3.60
C GLY A 199 1.93 -13.63 2.86
N LYS A 200 2.49 -12.62 3.54
CA LYS A 200 2.68 -11.29 2.96
C LYS A 200 4.13 -10.81 3.11
N PRO A 201 5.03 -11.18 2.21
CA PRO A 201 6.28 -10.44 2.02
C PRO A 201 5.99 -9.10 1.34
N GLU A 202 6.73 -8.06 1.74
CA GLU A 202 6.58 -6.71 1.20
C GLU A 202 7.92 -5.98 1.09
N SER A 203 7.87 -4.77 0.55
CA SER A 203 9.03 -3.89 0.42
C SER A 203 8.58 -2.44 0.46
N TYR A 204 9.51 -1.56 0.83
CA TYR A 204 9.28 -0.13 0.89
C TYR A 204 10.21 0.61 -0.06
N TYR A 205 9.70 1.68 -0.62
CA TYR A 205 10.45 2.73 -1.27
C TYR A 205 9.85 4.09 -0.89
N PHE A 206 10.69 5.09 -0.64
CA PHE A 206 10.25 6.42 -0.22
C PHE A 206 10.44 7.41 -1.38
N PRO A 207 9.42 7.63 -2.25
CA PRO A 207 9.57 8.49 -3.43
C PRO A 207 9.90 9.93 -3.02
N PRO A 208 10.99 10.53 -3.53
CA PRO A 208 11.32 11.92 -3.23
C PRO A 208 10.21 12.90 -3.62
N GLN A 209 9.46 12.60 -4.68
CA GLN A 209 8.39 13.42 -5.21
C GLN A 209 7.19 13.56 -4.25
N MET A 210 7.03 12.60 -3.33
CA MET A 210 5.94 12.56 -2.36
C MET A 210 6.39 12.99 -0.96
N ASN A 211 7.69 13.15 -0.73
CA ASN A 211 8.27 13.33 0.59
C ASN A 211 9.08 14.61 0.70
N GLN A 212 8.65 15.48 1.62
CA GLN A 212 9.41 16.65 2.04
C GLN A 212 9.81 16.47 3.50
N ILE A 213 11.10 16.45 3.75
CA ILE A 213 11.61 16.20 5.11
C ILE A 213 11.93 17.47 5.88
N GLY A 214 12.06 18.64 5.24
CA GLY A 214 12.17 19.97 5.87
C GLY A 214 12.64 19.95 7.33
N ASN A 215 11.76 20.30 8.24
CA ASN A 215 11.99 20.29 9.68
C ASN A 215 11.62 18.94 10.36
N ASN A 216 11.33 17.90 9.59
CA ASN A 216 10.96 16.59 10.09
C ASN A 216 12.19 15.67 10.20
N PHE A 217 12.18 14.80 11.20
CA PHE A 217 13.16 13.71 11.34
C PHE A 217 12.46 12.40 10.97
N PRO A 218 12.54 11.95 9.71
CA PRO A 218 11.84 10.75 9.28
C PRO A 218 12.52 9.50 9.86
N TYR A 219 11.72 8.61 10.44
CA TYR A 219 12.18 7.39 11.09
C TYR A 219 11.20 6.23 10.88
N THR A 220 11.69 5.03 11.14
CA THR A 220 10.95 3.77 11.14
C THR A 220 11.53 2.84 12.19
N PHE A 221 10.79 1.80 12.53
CA PHE A 221 11.28 0.70 13.36
C PHE A 221 11.27 -0.60 12.53
N MET A 222 12.35 -1.36 12.58
CA MET A 222 12.48 -2.63 11.87
C MET A 222 13.31 -3.61 12.67
N GLY A 223 12.74 -4.77 13.00
CA GLY A 223 13.36 -5.76 13.87
C GLY A 223 13.44 -5.30 15.32
N LEU A 224 14.23 -6.04 16.08
CA LEU A 224 14.48 -5.83 17.49
C LEU A 224 15.97 -5.55 17.74
N GLU A 225 16.29 -4.91 18.85
CA GLU A 225 17.67 -4.73 19.26
C GLU A 225 18.31 -6.10 19.54
N PRO A 226 19.57 -6.32 19.10
CA PRO A 226 20.32 -7.53 19.43
C PRO A 226 20.40 -7.74 20.94
N GLY A 227 20.11 -8.95 21.39
CA GLY A 227 20.04 -9.29 22.83
C GLY A 227 18.63 -9.24 23.42
N THR A 228 17.63 -8.72 22.70
CA THR A 228 16.21 -8.89 23.09
C THR A 228 15.88 -10.38 23.15
N THR A 229 15.14 -10.78 24.17
CA THR A 229 14.70 -12.16 24.35
C THR A 229 13.22 -12.33 24.01
N LYS A 230 12.79 -13.56 23.71
CA LYS A 230 11.37 -13.86 23.50
C LYS A 230 10.52 -13.51 24.72
N GLN A 231 11.09 -13.64 25.93
CA GLN A 231 10.38 -13.30 27.18
C GLN A 231 10.09 -11.80 27.25
N ASP A 232 11.02 -10.94 26.83
CA ASP A 232 10.80 -9.49 26.81
C ASP A 232 9.57 -9.13 25.99
N ILE A 233 9.39 -9.78 24.82
CA ILE A 233 8.21 -9.53 23.97
C ILE A 233 6.95 -10.19 24.52
N ILE A 234 7.04 -11.35 25.16
CA ILE A 234 5.90 -11.94 25.89
C ILE A 234 5.44 -10.98 26.99
N ASP A 235 6.36 -10.43 27.79
CA ASP A 235 6.07 -9.48 28.85
C ASP A 235 5.42 -8.18 28.30
N CYS A 236 5.80 -7.73 27.10
CA CYS A 236 5.11 -6.65 26.41
C CYS A 236 3.65 -7.03 26.09
N LEU A 237 3.42 -8.23 25.54
CA LEU A 237 2.07 -8.67 25.21
C LEU A 237 1.20 -8.92 26.44
N ASP A 238 1.77 -9.31 27.56
CA ASP A 238 1.06 -9.50 28.84
C ASP A 238 0.56 -8.16 29.41
N ARG A 239 1.27 -7.06 29.14
CA ARG A 239 0.88 -5.68 29.51
C ARG A 239 -0.01 -4.97 28.50
N TRP A 240 -0.65 -5.69 27.59
CA TRP A 240 -1.45 -5.10 26.49
C TRP A 240 -2.47 -4.05 26.93
N ASN A 241 -3.11 -4.27 28.09
CA ASN A 241 -4.18 -3.42 28.60
C ASN A 241 -3.70 -2.33 29.58
N ASP A 242 -2.40 -2.24 29.84
CA ASP A 242 -1.82 -1.28 30.78
C ASP A 242 -1.42 0.06 30.13
N GLY A 243 -1.83 0.27 28.88
CA GLY A 243 -1.45 1.42 28.06
C GLY A 243 -0.43 1.03 26.99
N ASP A 244 0.67 1.79 26.85
CA ASP A 244 1.76 1.41 25.96
C ASP A 244 2.49 0.18 26.52
N ASN A 245 2.46 -0.91 25.78
CA ASN A 245 3.11 -2.17 26.18
C ASN A 245 4.64 -2.12 26.11
N GLY A 246 5.23 -1.03 25.62
CA GLY A 246 6.66 -0.77 25.65
C GLY A 246 7.47 -1.55 24.60
N ILE A 247 6.85 -2.16 23.60
CA ILE A 247 7.56 -2.96 22.58
C ILE A 247 8.61 -2.14 21.81
N LEU A 248 8.37 -0.83 21.63
CA LEU A 248 9.32 0.04 20.94
C LEU A 248 10.64 0.23 21.71
N ASN A 249 10.68 -0.06 23.01
CA ASN A 249 11.93 -0.06 23.79
C ASN A 249 12.90 -1.18 23.36
N TYR A 250 12.38 -2.21 22.71
CA TYR A 250 13.13 -3.33 22.17
C TYR A 250 13.32 -3.25 20.65
N SER A 251 12.71 -2.27 20.00
CA SER A 251 12.68 -2.17 18.55
C SER A 251 13.81 -1.30 18.02
N LYS A 252 14.43 -1.73 16.92
CA LYS A 252 15.53 -1.01 16.29
C LYS A 252 15.02 0.11 15.42
N ALA A 253 15.45 1.35 15.72
CA ALA A 253 15.05 2.54 14.97
C ALA A 253 16.04 2.86 13.84
N TYR A 254 15.50 3.28 12.68
CA TYR A 254 16.29 3.73 11.55
C TYR A 254 15.82 5.08 11.04
N ARG A 255 16.79 5.96 10.71
CA ARG A 255 16.51 7.18 9.98
C ARG A 255 16.16 6.83 8.52
N LEU A 256 15.06 7.36 8.03
CA LEU A 256 14.63 7.21 6.64
C LEU A 256 15.29 8.25 5.72
N GLN A 257 15.47 7.88 4.47
CA GLN A 257 15.99 8.74 3.41
C GLN A 257 15.09 8.61 2.17
N PRO A 258 14.50 9.70 1.66
CA PRO A 258 13.82 9.69 0.37
C PRO A 258 14.73 9.15 -0.74
N GLY A 259 14.17 8.41 -1.67
CA GLY A 259 14.91 7.74 -2.75
C GLY A 259 15.54 6.40 -2.35
N THR A 260 15.31 5.90 -1.13
CA THR A 260 15.78 4.59 -0.67
C THR A 260 14.62 3.68 -0.28
N GLY A 261 14.90 2.41 -0.03
CA GLY A 261 13.87 1.43 0.31
C GLY A 261 14.36 0.33 1.25
N TRP A 262 13.46 -0.61 1.53
CA TRP A 262 13.70 -1.77 2.38
C TRP A 262 12.95 -2.99 1.86
N LEU A 263 13.55 -4.17 1.97
CA LEU A 263 12.90 -5.46 1.72
C LEU A 263 12.49 -6.07 3.05
N ILE A 264 11.20 -6.37 3.23
CA ILE A 264 10.64 -6.85 4.49
C ILE A 264 10.16 -8.29 4.33
N PRO A 265 10.88 -9.27 4.90
CA PRO A 265 10.42 -10.65 4.91
C PRO A 265 9.21 -10.84 5.86
N PRO A 266 8.40 -11.86 5.65
CA PRO A 266 7.36 -12.23 6.61
C PRO A 266 7.93 -12.51 8.00
N CYS A 267 7.10 -12.35 9.03
CA CYS A 267 7.43 -12.62 10.44
C CYS A 267 8.51 -11.71 11.05
N VAL A 268 8.93 -10.67 10.35
CA VAL A 268 9.81 -9.62 10.87
C VAL A 268 8.96 -8.45 11.36
N LEU A 269 9.18 -8.04 12.61
CA LEU A 269 8.50 -6.88 13.19
C LEU A 269 8.99 -5.60 12.53
N HIS A 270 8.03 -4.74 12.15
CA HIS A 270 8.32 -3.46 11.54
C HIS A 270 7.20 -2.46 11.80
N ALA A 271 7.53 -1.18 11.76
CA ALA A 271 6.59 -0.08 11.87
C ALA A 271 6.94 0.93 10.77
N PRO A 272 6.26 0.86 9.61
CA PRO A 272 6.45 1.84 8.56
C PRO A 272 6.35 3.24 9.11
N GLY A 273 7.30 4.08 8.74
CA GLY A 273 7.54 5.34 9.43
C GLY A 273 6.76 6.52 8.88
N SER A 274 7.30 7.70 9.11
CA SER A 274 6.64 8.97 8.84
C SER A 274 6.74 9.47 7.39
N LEU A 275 7.27 8.70 6.45
CA LEU A 275 7.31 9.03 5.03
C LEU A 275 6.16 8.36 4.26
N VAL A 276 5.70 9.02 3.19
CA VAL A 276 4.87 8.36 2.18
C VAL A 276 5.67 7.21 1.60
N THR A 277 5.10 6.03 1.66
CA THR A 277 5.76 4.79 1.24
C THR A 277 5.09 4.21 0.01
N TYR A 278 5.88 3.91 -1.00
CA TYR A 278 5.50 3.04 -2.11
C TYR A 278 5.84 1.60 -1.71
N GLU A 279 4.83 0.74 -1.69
CA GLU A 279 4.93 -0.62 -1.16
C GLU A 279 4.55 -1.66 -2.22
N PRO A 280 5.48 -2.13 -3.05
CA PRO A 280 5.32 -3.38 -3.79
C PRO A 280 5.29 -4.58 -2.85
N GLN A 281 4.27 -5.44 -3.01
CA GLN A 281 4.03 -6.55 -2.09
C GLN A 281 3.35 -7.75 -2.76
N TRP A 282 3.32 -8.87 -2.04
CA TRP A 282 2.48 -10.01 -2.37
C TRP A 282 1.00 -9.67 -2.18
N GLY A 283 0.13 -10.29 -2.99
CA GLY A 283 -1.31 -10.06 -3.01
C GLY A 283 -2.04 -10.68 -1.82
N SER A 284 -1.68 -10.24 -0.62
CA SER A 284 -2.28 -10.64 0.66
C SER A 284 -2.42 -9.41 1.56
N ASP A 285 -3.38 -9.45 2.51
CA ASP A 285 -3.61 -8.37 3.48
C ASP A 285 -3.61 -8.90 4.94
N VAL A 286 -2.85 -9.98 5.21
CA VAL A 286 -2.66 -10.53 6.56
C VAL A 286 -1.70 -9.67 7.37
N PHE A 287 -1.96 -9.52 8.67
CA PHE A 287 -1.04 -8.86 9.62
C PHE A 287 -1.34 -9.22 11.08
N ALA A 288 -0.37 -8.94 11.94
CA ALA A 288 -0.52 -9.01 13.39
C ALA A 288 0.16 -7.79 14.04
N MET A 289 -0.60 -6.95 14.74
CA MET A 289 -0.09 -5.77 15.45
C MET A 289 0.42 -6.18 16.82
N TYR A 290 1.70 -5.94 17.12
CA TYR A 290 2.34 -6.27 18.40
C TYR A 290 2.43 -5.08 19.37
N GLN A 291 2.14 -3.88 18.90
CA GLN A 291 2.12 -2.65 19.71
C GLN A 291 0.70 -2.34 20.17
N SER A 292 0.51 -2.11 21.47
CA SER A 292 -0.80 -1.86 22.07
C SER A 292 -1.27 -0.41 21.96
N MET A 293 -0.34 0.54 21.75
CA MET A 293 -0.65 1.95 21.62
C MET A 293 0.27 2.63 20.62
N VAL A 294 -0.28 3.47 19.75
CA VAL A 294 0.47 4.28 18.80
C VAL A 294 -0.03 5.73 18.88
N GLU A 295 0.88 6.67 19.11
CA GLU A 295 0.58 8.11 19.20
C GLU A 295 -0.63 8.44 20.12
N GLY A 296 -0.67 7.83 21.31
CA GLY A 296 -1.73 8.03 22.28
C GLY A 296 -3.06 7.32 21.97
N ARG A 297 -3.12 6.50 20.91
CA ARG A 297 -4.30 5.74 20.52
C ARG A 297 -4.11 4.26 20.80
N ALA A 298 -5.11 3.66 21.46
CA ALA A 298 -5.11 2.23 21.72
C ALA A 298 -5.28 1.44 20.42
N VAL A 299 -4.50 0.38 20.29
CA VAL A 299 -4.62 -0.62 19.23
C VAL A 299 -5.46 -1.78 19.76
N PRO A 300 -6.60 -2.12 19.16
CA PRO A 300 -7.39 -3.25 19.60
C PRO A 300 -6.60 -4.57 19.53
N ARG A 301 -6.66 -5.37 20.61
CA ARG A 301 -5.96 -6.67 20.65
C ARG A 301 -6.44 -7.63 19.54
N SER A 302 -7.63 -7.45 19.03
CA SER A 302 -8.13 -8.20 17.86
C SER A 302 -7.23 -8.03 16.63
N LEU A 303 -6.54 -6.90 16.48
CA LEU A 303 -5.58 -6.67 15.39
C LEU A 303 -4.25 -7.43 15.58
N LEU A 304 -3.91 -7.83 16.82
CA LEU A 304 -2.81 -8.78 17.04
C LEU A 304 -3.18 -10.19 16.58
N THR A 305 -4.43 -10.59 16.74
CA THR A 305 -4.82 -12.01 16.65
C THR A 305 -5.66 -12.39 15.44
N LYS A 306 -6.19 -11.42 14.67
CA LYS A 306 -7.19 -11.66 13.61
C LYS A 306 -6.77 -12.73 12.56
N ASP A 307 -5.49 -12.81 12.25
CA ASP A 307 -4.93 -13.72 11.25
C ASP A 307 -4.16 -14.89 11.87
N PHE A 308 -4.47 -15.21 13.14
CA PHE A 308 -4.06 -16.43 13.82
C PHE A 308 -5.25 -17.35 14.12
N PRO A 309 -5.02 -18.67 14.28
CA PRO A 309 -6.08 -19.61 14.70
C PRO A 309 -6.74 -19.17 16.03
N LYS A 310 -8.05 -19.20 16.11
CA LYS A 310 -8.83 -18.67 17.25
C LYS A 310 -8.39 -19.24 18.61
N GLU A 311 -8.07 -20.54 18.65
CA GLU A 311 -7.61 -21.23 19.86
C GLU A 311 -6.22 -20.76 20.35
N LYS A 312 -5.51 -19.96 19.56
CA LYS A 312 -4.19 -19.39 19.87
C LYS A 312 -4.23 -17.94 20.33
N HIS A 313 -5.38 -17.26 20.25
CA HIS A 313 -5.49 -15.81 20.53
C HIS A 313 -5.05 -15.40 21.94
N ASN A 314 -5.18 -16.29 22.93
CA ASN A 314 -4.77 -16.04 24.32
C ASN A 314 -3.42 -16.65 24.69
N ASN A 315 -2.64 -17.11 23.72
CA ASN A 315 -1.33 -17.72 23.96
C ASN A 315 -0.21 -16.81 23.46
N ASN A 316 0.26 -15.88 24.32
CA ASN A 316 1.30 -14.92 23.97
C ASN A 316 2.60 -15.58 23.56
N LYS A 317 2.93 -16.73 24.18
CA LYS A 317 4.11 -17.51 23.77
C LYS A 317 3.99 -17.98 22.32
N TYR A 318 2.82 -18.48 21.90
CA TYR A 318 2.58 -18.89 20.52
C TYR A 318 2.71 -17.71 19.55
N LEU A 319 2.14 -16.54 19.89
CA LEU A 319 2.23 -15.34 19.07
C LEU A 319 3.67 -14.88 18.90
N VAL A 320 4.49 -14.93 19.95
CA VAL A 320 5.92 -14.59 19.88
C VAL A 320 6.75 -15.64 19.15
N ASP A 321 6.42 -16.93 19.29
CA ASP A 321 7.07 -18.00 18.53
C ASP A 321 6.75 -17.97 17.03
N ALA A 322 5.73 -17.21 16.62
CA ALA A 322 5.40 -16.96 15.22
C ALA A 322 6.36 -15.99 14.53
N LEU A 323 7.14 -15.22 15.27
CA LEU A 323 8.15 -14.32 14.72
C LEU A 323 9.33 -15.11 14.14
N ASP A 324 9.91 -14.61 13.06
CA ASP A 324 11.25 -15.03 12.62
C ASP A 324 12.26 -14.42 13.59
N TRP A 325 12.64 -15.19 14.61
CA TRP A 325 13.41 -14.66 15.70
C TRP A 325 14.79 -14.18 15.25
N ASP A 326 15.50 -14.99 14.46
CA ASP A 326 16.84 -14.68 13.98
C ASP A 326 16.84 -13.43 13.09
N GLY A 327 15.83 -13.31 12.23
CA GLY A 327 15.62 -12.12 11.40
C GLY A 327 15.30 -10.86 12.21
N ASN A 328 14.54 -11.00 13.30
CA ASN A 328 14.18 -9.85 14.15
C ASN A 328 15.34 -9.29 14.96
N VAL A 329 16.23 -10.13 15.49
CA VAL A 329 17.38 -9.70 16.32
C VAL A 329 18.70 -9.61 15.55
N ASP A 330 18.64 -9.63 14.21
CA ASP A 330 19.81 -9.59 13.33
C ASP A 330 20.62 -8.29 13.55
N PRO A 331 21.88 -8.36 14.03
CA PRO A 331 22.73 -7.18 14.19
C PRO A 331 23.06 -6.49 12.86
N ASN A 332 22.98 -7.22 11.74
CA ASN A 332 23.26 -6.73 10.39
C ASN A 332 21.96 -6.42 9.59
N PHE A 333 20.83 -6.22 10.27
CA PHE A 333 19.53 -6.04 9.66
C PHE A 333 19.54 -5.03 8.48
N LYS A 334 20.17 -3.87 8.68
CA LYS A 334 20.29 -2.87 7.63
C LYS A 334 21.02 -3.40 6.38
N ASP A 335 22.10 -4.12 6.57
CA ASP A 335 22.91 -4.65 5.46
C ASP A 335 22.17 -5.72 4.66
N ASN A 336 21.27 -6.45 5.32
CA ASN A 336 20.50 -7.54 4.74
C ASN A 336 19.18 -7.10 4.13
N HIS A 337 18.70 -5.86 4.41
CA HIS A 337 17.34 -5.42 4.01
C HIS A 337 17.28 -4.06 3.34
N PHE A 338 18.28 -3.18 3.53
CA PHE A 338 18.27 -1.85 2.94
C PHE A 338 18.48 -1.89 1.42
N LEU A 339 17.70 -1.08 0.70
CA LEU A 339 17.71 -0.97 -0.76
C LEU A 339 18.09 0.47 -1.16
N ALA A 340 19.32 0.65 -1.64
CA ALA A 340 19.69 1.87 -2.34
C ALA A 340 19.30 1.76 -3.82
N PRO A 341 18.94 2.85 -4.50
CA PRO A 341 18.61 2.81 -5.93
C PRO A 341 19.84 2.42 -6.75
N ILE A 342 19.69 1.47 -7.68
CA ILE A 342 20.77 0.99 -8.56
C ILE A 342 20.38 1.30 -10.01
N PRO A 343 21.18 2.07 -10.77
CA PRO A 343 20.89 2.33 -12.19
C PRO A 343 20.79 1.03 -13.02
N VAL A 344 19.78 0.96 -13.88
CA VAL A 344 19.63 -0.06 -14.89
C VAL A 344 20.31 0.42 -16.16
N ALA A 345 21.56 0.07 -16.37
CA ALA A 345 22.32 0.42 -17.55
C ALA A 345 22.51 1.93 -17.84
N LYS A 346 23.36 2.25 -18.82
CA LYS A 346 23.95 3.55 -19.13
C LYS A 346 22.99 4.51 -19.86
N THR A 347 21.88 4.85 -19.21
CA THR A 347 20.80 5.63 -19.82
C THR A 347 20.90 7.14 -19.58
N GLU A 348 21.73 7.58 -18.64
CA GLU A 348 21.83 9.00 -18.22
C GLU A 348 22.21 9.97 -19.34
N LYS A 349 23.00 9.51 -20.32
CA LYS A 349 23.43 10.34 -21.45
C LYS A 349 22.34 10.61 -22.47
N GLU A 350 21.27 9.82 -22.49
CA GLU A 350 20.15 9.93 -23.43
C GLU A 350 19.03 10.84 -22.91
N GLY A 351 19.19 11.37 -21.69
CA GLY A 351 18.20 12.21 -21.04
C GLY A 351 17.08 11.45 -20.34
N TRP A 352 17.35 10.20 -19.98
CA TRP A 352 16.47 9.38 -19.13
C TRP A 352 17.30 8.44 -18.26
N VAL A 353 16.74 8.00 -17.14
CA VAL A 353 17.37 7.08 -16.20
C VAL A 353 16.36 6.09 -15.69
N ASP A 354 16.69 4.82 -15.72
CA ASP A 354 15.94 3.74 -15.10
C ASP A 354 16.72 3.19 -13.89
N ARG A 355 16.04 2.98 -12.76
CA ARG A 355 16.69 2.51 -11.51
C ARG A 355 15.89 1.39 -10.88
N TRP A 356 16.59 0.39 -10.39
CA TRP A 356 16.04 -0.54 -9.42
C TRP A 356 15.79 0.19 -8.09
N ILE A 357 14.57 0.10 -7.57
CA ILE A 357 14.18 0.68 -6.28
C ILE A 357 13.71 -0.39 -5.29
N VAL A 358 13.19 -1.53 -5.80
CA VAL A 358 12.90 -2.74 -5.04
C VAL A 358 13.49 -3.93 -5.79
N TYR A 359 14.32 -4.70 -5.10
CA TYR A 359 15.03 -5.84 -5.65
C TYR A 359 15.42 -6.84 -4.54
N GLY A 360 16.01 -7.97 -4.92
CA GLY A 360 16.40 -9.04 -3.99
C GLY A 360 15.39 -10.19 -3.98
N LYS A 361 15.56 -11.07 -3.01
CA LYS A 361 14.78 -12.32 -2.87
C LYS A 361 14.28 -12.49 -1.44
N VAL A 362 13.06 -12.99 -1.29
CA VAL A 362 12.50 -13.43 -0.01
C VAL A 362 12.42 -14.94 -0.01
N GLY A 363 13.04 -15.60 0.96
CA GLY A 363 13.11 -17.07 1.01
C GLY A 363 13.69 -17.70 -0.26
N GLY A 364 14.69 -17.04 -0.89
CA GLY A 364 15.34 -17.49 -2.12
C GLY A 364 14.55 -17.25 -3.41
N LYS A 365 13.34 -16.67 -3.34
CA LYS A 365 12.45 -16.41 -4.49
C LYS A 365 12.37 -14.92 -4.78
N GLN A 366 12.37 -14.55 -6.07
CA GLN A 366 12.02 -13.20 -6.50
C GLN A 366 10.49 -13.13 -6.62
N LEU A 367 9.83 -12.57 -5.59
CA LEU A 367 8.37 -12.50 -5.54
C LEU A 367 7.82 -11.24 -6.20
N PHE A 368 8.57 -10.16 -6.11
CA PHE A 368 8.29 -8.88 -6.76
C PHE A 368 9.57 -8.07 -6.91
N THR A 369 9.56 -7.10 -7.81
CA THR A 369 10.60 -6.08 -7.97
C THR A 369 9.97 -4.77 -8.39
N ALA A 370 10.69 -3.65 -8.27
CA ALA A 370 10.21 -2.37 -8.80
C ALA A 370 11.36 -1.52 -9.34
N LYS A 371 11.00 -0.64 -10.29
CA LYS A 371 11.91 0.33 -10.91
C LYS A 371 11.30 1.73 -10.90
N GLU A 372 12.15 2.74 -10.86
CA GLU A 372 11.81 4.14 -11.11
C GLU A 372 12.40 4.57 -12.45
N LEU A 373 11.55 5.10 -13.33
CA LEU A 373 11.97 5.73 -14.58
C LEU A 373 11.85 7.24 -14.47
N THR A 374 12.91 7.95 -14.82
CA THR A 374 12.92 9.41 -14.97
C THR A 374 13.24 9.77 -16.41
N VAL A 375 12.37 10.55 -17.08
CA VAL A 375 12.58 11.06 -18.44
C VAL A 375 12.59 12.58 -18.41
N GLN A 376 13.67 13.20 -18.90
CA GLN A 376 13.83 14.65 -18.90
C GLN A 376 12.85 15.35 -19.87
N PRO A 377 12.54 16.64 -19.69
CA PRO A 377 11.66 17.39 -20.60
C PRO A 377 12.05 17.27 -22.05
N GLY A 378 11.06 16.99 -22.92
CA GLY A 378 11.26 16.83 -24.36
C GLY A 378 12.04 15.57 -24.77
N LYS A 379 12.33 14.66 -23.85
CA LYS A 379 13.00 13.38 -24.12
C LYS A 379 12.00 12.23 -24.16
N LYS A 380 12.46 11.14 -24.78
CA LYS A 380 11.73 9.89 -24.85
C LYS A 380 12.68 8.69 -24.72
N CYS A 381 12.13 7.56 -24.33
CA CYS A 381 12.83 6.29 -24.29
C CYS A 381 11.90 5.15 -24.67
N VAL A 382 12.46 3.99 -24.97
CA VAL A 382 11.72 2.73 -25.10
C VAL A 382 12.23 1.79 -24.01
N ILE A 383 11.33 1.37 -23.12
CA ILE A 383 11.64 0.41 -22.06
C ILE A 383 11.11 -0.97 -22.43
N LYS A 384 11.90 -2.02 -22.14
CA LYS A 384 11.50 -3.42 -22.27
C LYS A 384 11.64 -4.10 -20.92
N ASP A 385 10.58 -4.80 -20.52
CA ASP A 385 10.54 -5.50 -19.24
C ASP A 385 10.08 -6.96 -19.42
N GLY A 386 10.52 -7.83 -18.53
CA GLY A 386 10.34 -9.29 -18.67
C GLY A 386 8.95 -9.81 -18.31
N GLY A 387 8.00 -8.96 -17.89
CA GLY A 387 6.65 -9.35 -17.53
C GLY A 387 5.70 -8.17 -17.45
N ALA A 388 4.41 -8.44 -17.21
CA ALA A 388 3.40 -7.42 -16.95
C ALA A 388 3.78 -6.56 -15.74
N TYR A 389 3.29 -5.32 -15.73
CA TYR A 389 3.55 -4.40 -14.61
C TYR A 389 2.44 -3.38 -14.40
N GLY A 390 2.26 -2.98 -13.13
CA GLY A 390 1.53 -1.77 -12.77
C GLY A 390 2.46 -0.56 -12.77
N TRP A 391 1.95 0.60 -13.21
CA TRP A 391 2.66 1.87 -13.30
C TRP A 391 1.89 2.97 -12.59
N ILE A 392 2.59 3.83 -11.83
CA ILE A 392 2.08 5.07 -11.28
C ILE A 392 3.01 6.25 -11.60
N THR A 393 2.47 7.33 -12.16
CA THR A 393 3.19 8.58 -12.42
C THR A 393 3.20 9.45 -11.19
N VAL A 394 4.38 9.75 -10.64
CA VAL A 394 4.54 10.53 -9.40
C VAL A 394 4.90 11.97 -9.65
N GLN A 395 5.41 12.30 -10.85
CA GLN A 395 5.77 13.66 -11.26
C GLN A 395 5.63 13.82 -12.78
N GLY A 396 5.25 15.01 -13.20
CA GLY A 396 5.24 15.43 -14.60
C GLY A 396 4.05 14.91 -15.42
N ARG A 397 4.15 15.11 -16.72
CA ARG A 397 3.16 14.66 -17.72
C ARG A 397 3.83 14.16 -18.98
N GLY A 398 3.17 13.24 -19.68
CA GLY A 398 3.72 12.66 -20.90
C GLY A 398 2.79 11.61 -21.49
N LYS A 399 3.40 10.60 -22.11
CA LYS A 399 2.69 9.45 -22.70
C LYS A 399 3.43 8.15 -22.38
N ILE A 400 2.64 7.09 -22.22
CA ILE A 400 3.09 5.69 -22.23
C ILE A 400 2.42 4.98 -23.41
N GLY A 401 3.19 4.64 -24.43
CA GLY A 401 2.61 4.25 -25.72
C GLY A 401 1.74 5.39 -26.28
N ASN A 402 0.46 5.10 -26.50
CA ASN A 402 -0.54 6.08 -26.93
C ASN A 402 -1.44 6.61 -25.79
N VAL A 403 -1.17 6.20 -24.55
CA VAL A 403 -1.95 6.62 -23.37
C VAL A 403 -1.32 7.84 -22.72
N ASP A 404 -2.13 8.87 -22.43
CA ASP A 404 -1.67 10.06 -21.72
C ASP A 404 -1.37 9.74 -20.25
N LEU A 405 -0.29 10.35 -19.74
CA LEU A 405 0.14 10.30 -18.35
C LEU A 405 0.18 11.71 -17.78
N GLN A 406 -0.45 11.90 -16.64
CA GLN A 406 -0.35 13.16 -15.88
C GLN A 406 -0.48 12.89 -14.39
N THR A 407 0.52 13.34 -13.62
CA THR A 407 0.40 13.32 -12.16
C THR A 407 -0.59 14.38 -11.70
N PRO A 408 -1.62 14.04 -10.91
CA PRO A 408 -2.59 15.03 -10.41
C PRO A 408 -1.96 15.90 -9.33
N VAL A 409 -2.45 17.13 -9.18
CA VAL A 409 -2.13 18.00 -8.05
C VAL A 409 -3.02 17.67 -6.85
N MET A 410 -4.32 17.43 -7.11
CA MET A 410 -5.33 17.08 -6.13
C MET A 410 -6.38 16.19 -6.80
N ILE A 411 -6.93 15.22 -6.06
CA ILE A 411 -7.84 14.20 -6.56
C ILE A 411 -9.10 14.19 -5.68
N ARG A 412 -10.29 14.22 -6.27
CA ARG A 412 -11.53 13.90 -5.54
C ARG A 412 -11.68 12.38 -5.44
N HIS A 413 -12.31 11.89 -4.39
CA HIS A 413 -12.46 10.44 -4.14
C HIS A 413 -13.03 9.67 -5.35
N TRP A 414 -13.94 10.26 -6.10
CA TRP A 414 -14.61 9.65 -7.27
C TRP A 414 -13.94 9.97 -8.62
N GLU A 415 -12.89 10.78 -8.62
CA GLU A 415 -12.24 11.25 -9.84
C GLU A 415 -11.43 10.14 -10.50
N ILE A 416 -11.48 10.10 -11.83
CA ILE A 416 -10.62 9.26 -12.66
C ILE A 416 -9.38 10.07 -13.05
N THR A 417 -8.21 9.51 -12.82
CA THR A 417 -6.93 10.18 -13.07
C THR A 417 -6.20 9.59 -14.28
N GLU A 418 -5.13 10.26 -14.71
CA GLU A 418 -4.28 9.86 -15.84
C GLU A 418 -2.88 9.42 -15.37
N ASP A 419 -2.73 9.03 -14.12
CA ASP A 419 -1.44 8.69 -13.53
C ASP A 419 -1.18 7.20 -13.39
N GLU A 420 -2.21 6.34 -13.57
CA GLU A 420 -2.12 4.91 -13.29
C GLU A 420 -2.50 4.05 -14.49
N VAL A 421 -1.63 3.07 -14.82
CA VAL A 421 -1.90 2.10 -15.87
C VAL A 421 -1.38 0.70 -15.50
N PHE A 422 -1.94 -0.32 -16.16
CA PHE A 422 -1.41 -1.69 -16.19
C PHE A 422 -0.94 -2.02 -17.60
N VAL A 423 0.29 -2.53 -17.73
CA VAL A 423 0.89 -2.92 -19.01
C VAL A 423 0.95 -4.45 -19.10
N THR A 424 0.37 -5.01 -20.18
CA THR A 424 0.36 -6.47 -20.38
C THR A 424 1.75 -7.04 -20.57
N ALA A 425 1.93 -8.33 -20.25
CA ALA A 425 3.21 -9.02 -20.40
C ALA A 425 3.75 -8.97 -21.85
N LYS A 426 2.87 -9.13 -22.83
CA LYS A 426 3.23 -9.04 -24.25
C LYS A 426 3.76 -7.64 -24.60
N ARG A 427 3.00 -6.60 -24.21
CA ARG A 427 3.39 -5.22 -24.50
C ARG A 427 4.69 -4.81 -23.82
N ALA A 428 4.89 -5.24 -22.58
CA ALA A 428 6.13 -5.01 -21.82
C ALA A 428 7.35 -5.61 -22.55
N ALA A 429 7.23 -6.83 -23.07
CA ALA A 429 8.30 -7.52 -23.77
C ALA A 429 8.60 -6.93 -25.16
N GLU A 430 7.59 -6.47 -25.89
CA GLU A 430 7.76 -5.79 -27.18
C GLU A 430 8.48 -4.45 -27.03
N GLY A 431 8.23 -3.76 -25.93
CA GLY A 431 8.79 -2.45 -25.59
C GLY A 431 7.74 -1.35 -25.63
N VAL A 432 7.80 -0.45 -24.67
CA VAL A 432 6.87 0.66 -24.51
C VAL A 432 7.62 1.97 -24.65
N GLU A 433 7.21 2.83 -25.57
CA GLU A 433 7.73 4.18 -25.68
C GLU A 433 7.14 5.04 -24.54
N ILE A 434 8.03 5.76 -23.83
CA ILE A 434 7.67 6.76 -22.83
C ILE A 434 8.16 8.11 -23.35
N VAL A 435 7.26 9.09 -23.41
CA VAL A 435 7.55 10.44 -23.91
C VAL A 435 7.22 11.46 -22.83
N ASN A 436 8.17 12.29 -22.47
CA ASN A 436 7.91 13.46 -21.62
C ASN A 436 7.47 14.65 -22.49
N THR A 437 6.21 15.05 -22.37
CA THR A 437 5.62 16.21 -23.06
C THR A 437 5.50 17.44 -22.18
N GLY A 438 5.96 17.34 -20.93
CA GLY A 438 5.95 18.42 -19.93
C GLY A 438 7.22 19.25 -19.92
N THR A 439 7.27 20.17 -18.95
CA THR A 439 8.39 21.10 -18.70
C THR A 439 9.23 20.69 -17.50
N GLU A 440 8.83 19.65 -16.79
CA GLU A 440 9.54 19.05 -15.66
C GLU A 440 9.82 17.56 -15.94
N PRO A 441 10.71 16.89 -15.18
CA PRO A 441 10.94 15.47 -15.32
C PRO A 441 9.65 14.67 -15.21
N LEU A 442 9.43 13.73 -16.12
CA LEU A 442 8.39 12.70 -15.99
C LEU A 442 8.96 11.54 -15.17
N VAL A 443 8.39 11.28 -14.01
CA VAL A 443 8.83 10.21 -13.12
C VAL A 443 7.69 9.21 -12.91
N GLY A 444 8.00 7.94 -13.22
CA GLY A 444 7.07 6.83 -13.02
C GLY A 444 7.68 5.70 -12.22
N LEU A 445 6.90 5.12 -11.32
CA LEU A 445 7.22 3.91 -10.57
C LEU A 445 6.49 2.73 -11.20
N ARG A 446 7.17 1.60 -11.40
CA ARG A 446 6.55 0.38 -11.89
C ARG A 446 7.02 -0.83 -11.12
N TYR A 447 6.10 -1.74 -10.82
CA TYR A 447 6.37 -2.97 -10.10
C TYR A 447 5.99 -4.19 -10.93
N PHE A 448 6.69 -5.28 -10.69
CA PHE A 448 6.63 -6.51 -11.47
C PHE A 448 6.27 -7.69 -10.59
N GLY A 449 5.62 -8.68 -11.19
CA GLY A 449 5.33 -9.96 -10.57
C GLY A 449 6.55 -10.88 -10.43
N PRO A 450 6.33 -12.10 -9.89
CA PRO A 450 7.39 -13.07 -9.64
C PRO A 450 8.22 -13.40 -10.88
N ASP A 451 9.52 -13.51 -10.68
CA ASP A 451 10.49 -13.95 -11.69
C ASP A 451 10.50 -13.13 -13.01
N ALA A 452 9.80 -11.98 -13.04
CA ALA A 452 9.70 -11.11 -14.23
C ALA A 452 11.02 -10.41 -14.58
N GLN A 453 11.93 -10.30 -13.63
CA GLN A 453 13.17 -9.51 -13.79
C GLN A 453 14.39 -10.33 -13.33
N PRO A 454 14.85 -11.31 -14.12
CA PRO A 454 15.92 -12.23 -13.70
C PRO A 454 17.27 -11.53 -13.44
N ASN A 455 17.46 -10.34 -14.02
CA ASN A 455 18.67 -9.52 -13.86
C ASN A 455 18.60 -8.50 -12.74
N ALA A 456 17.57 -8.57 -11.86
CA ALA A 456 17.49 -7.69 -10.72
C ALA A 456 18.68 -7.90 -9.76
N PRO A 457 19.23 -6.84 -9.17
CA PRO A 457 20.33 -6.93 -8.24
C PRO A 457 20.01 -7.78 -7.01
N ALA A 458 21.04 -8.23 -6.31
CA ALA A 458 20.91 -8.75 -4.96
C ALA A 458 20.94 -7.61 -3.93
N VAL A 459 20.37 -7.84 -2.76
CA VAL A 459 20.51 -6.89 -1.64
C VAL A 459 22.01 -6.72 -1.30
N GLY A 460 22.43 -5.49 -1.11
CA GLY A 460 23.84 -5.16 -0.86
C GLY A 460 24.69 -4.89 -2.12
N ASP A 461 24.20 -5.16 -3.33
CA ASP A 461 24.94 -4.88 -4.59
C ASP A 461 25.27 -3.39 -4.79
N TYR A 462 24.53 -2.49 -4.16
CA TYR A 462 24.82 -1.05 -4.16
C TYR A 462 26.15 -0.67 -3.46
N ARG A 463 26.76 -1.61 -2.74
CA ARG A 463 28.05 -1.42 -2.05
C ARG A 463 29.27 -1.70 -2.94
N LYS A 464 29.04 -2.24 -4.14
CA LYS A 464 30.07 -2.50 -5.16
C LYS A 464 30.26 -1.25 -6.02
#